data_0aef34b6256961e40c190ff446f99126
#
_entry.id   0aef34b6256961e40c190ff446f99126
#
_cell.length_a   1.000
_cell.length_b   1.000
_cell.length_c   1.000
_cell.angle_alpha   90.00
_cell.angle_beta   90.00
_cell.angle_gamma   90.00
#
_symmetry.space_group_name_H-M   'P 1'
#
loop_
_entity.id
_entity.type
_entity.pdbx_description
1 polymer ?
#
loop_
_entity_poly.entity_id
_entity_poly.type
_entity_poly.pdbx_seq_one_letter_code
_entity_poly.pdbx_strand_id
1 'polypeptide(L)'
;MIPAKTFAMVQTAPRTLEMRDLPIPDIEADSAILRIEACGICGSDYEQFEGVLKTPMPVIPGHEPVGIIEAIGDKAARRWGVDVGDRVAVETMLSCHSCDTCLGGRYHLCADRQIYSYIPLSNMPGLWGAYAQYMYLAPNTIVHKMDKTLPPELAVMFNPLGAGFRWAVEIPQTQVGDTIVILGPGQRGLASVIAARQAGAGKII
;
A
#
# COMPACT_ATOMS: atom_id res chain seq x y z
N MET A 1 -21.02 11.02 -6.33
CA MET A 1 -21.62 10.95 -4.96
C MET A 1 -21.17 9.66 -4.33
N ILE A 2 -20.52 9.71 -3.18
CA ILE A 2 -20.03 8.52 -2.46
C ILE A 2 -21.25 7.77 -1.91
N PRO A 3 -21.33 6.43 -2.07
CA PRO A 3 -22.42 5.65 -1.49
C PRO A 3 -22.29 5.62 0.04
N ALA A 4 -23.39 5.39 0.75
CA ALA A 4 -23.38 5.28 2.21
C ALA A 4 -22.64 4.04 2.71
N LYS A 5 -22.51 3.01 1.87
CA LYS A 5 -21.87 1.73 2.19
C LYS A 5 -21.01 1.22 1.03
N THR A 6 -20.11 0.31 1.35
CA THR A 6 -19.20 -0.34 0.41
C THR A 6 -19.08 -1.82 0.68
N PHE A 7 -18.91 -2.62 -0.37
CA PHE A 7 -18.51 -4.01 -0.23
C PHE A 7 -17.02 -4.12 0.10
N ALA A 8 -16.71 -5.00 1.05
CA ALA A 8 -15.36 -5.36 1.43
C ALA A 8 -15.24 -6.86 1.72
N MET A 9 -14.09 -7.42 1.37
CA MET A 9 -13.73 -8.77 1.80
C MET A 9 -13.16 -8.68 3.21
N VAL A 10 -13.80 -9.32 4.18
CA VAL A 10 -13.40 -9.31 5.59
C VAL A 10 -12.86 -10.68 5.96
N GLN A 11 -11.63 -10.74 6.41
CA GLN A 11 -11.08 -11.96 6.99
C GLN A 11 -11.51 -12.05 8.45
N THR A 12 -12.31 -13.06 8.78
CA THR A 12 -12.91 -13.27 10.11
C THR A 12 -12.18 -14.33 10.92
N ALA A 13 -11.48 -15.23 10.25
CA ALA A 13 -10.63 -16.28 10.82
C ALA A 13 -9.59 -16.71 9.77
N PRO A 14 -8.55 -17.48 10.14
CA PRO A 14 -7.68 -18.13 9.18
C PRO A 14 -8.49 -18.87 8.11
N ARG A 15 -8.14 -18.68 6.84
CA ARG A 15 -8.79 -19.27 5.65
C ARG A 15 -10.28 -18.92 5.47
N THR A 16 -10.76 -17.88 6.15
CA THR A 16 -12.18 -17.48 6.07
C THR A 16 -12.29 -16.02 5.65
N LEU A 17 -12.78 -15.81 4.44
CA LEU A 17 -13.11 -14.50 3.88
C LEU A 17 -14.62 -14.40 3.68
N GLU A 18 -15.19 -13.30 4.13
CA GLU A 18 -16.61 -12.98 3.98
C GLU A 18 -16.77 -11.65 3.27
N MET A 19 -17.63 -11.58 2.27
CA MET A 19 -18.03 -10.30 1.69
C MET A 19 -19.03 -9.63 2.63
N ARG A 20 -18.71 -8.43 3.08
CA ARG A 20 -19.54 -7.63 3.97
C ARG A 20 -19.87 -6.27 3.36
N ASP A 21 -21.04 -5.76 3.71
CA ASP A 21 -21.48 -4.41 3.38
C ASP A 21 -21.19 -3.52 4.60
N LEU A 22 -20.21 -2.60 4.46
CA LEU A 22 -19.69 -1.78 5.54
C LEU A 22 -20.01 -0.30 5.29
N PRO A 23 -20.25 0.51 6.34
CA PRO A 23 -20.46 1.94 6.18
C PRO A 23 -19.18 2.60 5.69
N ILE A 24 -19.30 3.56 4.78
CA ILE A 24 -18.21 4.47 4.43
C ILE A 24 -18.22 5.58 5.49
N PRO A 25 -17.08 5.81 6.19
CA PRO A 25 -17.03 6.81 7.24
C PRO A 25 -17.05 8.23 6.67
N ASP A 26 -17.53 9.18 7.47
CA ASP A 26 -17.30 10.59 7.22
C ASP A 26 -15.80 10.90 7.31
N ILE A 27 -15.34 11.86 6.52
CA ILE A 27 -13.95 12.31 6.54
C ILE A 27 -13.79 13.56 7.40
N GLU A 28 -12.66 13.63 8.06
CA GLU A 28 -12.21 14.84 8.76
C GLU A 28 -11.32 15.70 7.83
N ALA A 29 -10.92 16.87 8.32
CA ALA A 29 -10.12 17.81 7.53
C ALA A 29 -8.77 17.25 7.04
N ASP A 30 -8.23 16.22 7.70
CA ASP A 30 -6.90 15.64 7.44
C ASP A 30 -6.93 14.18 6.99
N SER A 31 -8.09 13.68 6.56
CA SER A 31 -8.30 12.32 6.05
C SER A 31 -8.93 12.32 4.66
N ALA A 32 -9.06 11.13 4.06
CA ALA A 32 -9.67 10.96 2.74
C ALA A 32 -10.34 9.60 2.57
N ILE A 33 -11.15 9.48 1.51
CA ILE A 33 -11.67 8.21 0.99
C ILE A 33 -11.05 7.97 -0.39
N LEU A 34 -10.44 6.81 -0.53
CA LEU A 34 -9.91 6.28 -1.78
C LEU A 34 -10.89 5.29 -2.39
N ARG A 35 -11.30 5.52 -3.63
CA ARG A 35 -12.00 4.51 -4.43
C ARG A 35 -10.94 3.63 -5.11
N ILE A 36 -10.92 2.36 -4.74
CA ILE A 36 -9.92 1.39 -5.22
C ILE A 36 -10.12 1.10 -6.70
N GLU A 37 -9.05 1.18 -7.48
CA GLU A 37 -8.99 0.72 -8.87
C GLU A 37 -8.28 -0.62 -8.99
N ALA A 38 -7.21 -0.82 -8.22
CA ALA A 38 -6.45 -2.06 -8.15
C ALA A 38 -5.78 -2.21 -6.79
N CYS A 39 -5.59 -3.44 -6.35
CA CYS A 39 -4.76 -3.77 -5.19
C CYS A 39 -3.89 -4.97 -5.54
N GLY A 40 -2.59 -4.85 -5.32
CA GLY A 40 -1.66 -5.96 -5.48
C GLY A 40 -1.92 -7.06 -4.44
N ILE A 41 -1.63 -8.30 -4.82
CA ILE A 41 -1.64 -9.46 -3.91
C ILE A 41 -0.19 -9.81 -3.58
N CYS A 42 0.17 -9.65 -2.32
CA CYS A 42 1.50 -9.94 -1.79
C CYS A 42 1.56 -11.35 -1.19
N GLY A 43 2.76 -11.90 -1.05
CA GLY A 43 2.95 -13.15 -0.30
C GLY A 43 2.47 -13.07 1.15
N SER A 44 2.57 -11.88 1.77
CA SER A 44 2.07 -11.64 3.14
C SER A 44 0.53 -11.68 3.24
N ASP A 45 -0.21 -11.39 2.16
CA ASP A 45 -1.68 -11.58 2.15
C ASP A 45 -2.03 -13.07 2.25
N TYR A 46 -1.25 -13.93 1.57
CA TYR A 46 -1.40 -15.38 1.70
C TYR A 46 -1.05 -15.87 3.12
N GLU A 47 0.06 -15.39 3.68
CA GLU A 47 0.46 -15.73 5.05
C GLU A 47 -0.59 -15.24 6.09
N GLN A 48 -1.19 -14.06 5.87
CA GLN A 48 -2.28 -13.55 6.67
C GLN A 48 -3.52 -14.43 6.52
N PHE A 49 -3.89 -14.79 5.30
CA PHE A 49 -5.03 -15.66 5.03
C PHE A 49 -4.88 -17.03 5.71
N GLU A 50 -3.70 -17.65 5.63
CA GLU A 50 -3.38 -18.92 6.29
C GLU A 50 -3.32 -18.82 7.84
N GLY A 51 -3.24 -17.59 8.39
CA GLY A 51 -3.08 -17.36 9.83
C GLY A 51 -1.64 -17.53 10.34
N VAL A 52 -0.65 -17.60 9.44
CA VAL A 52 0.78 -17.59 9.77
C VAL A 52 1.17 -16.23 10.32
N LEU A 53 0.77 -15.16 9.64
CA LEU A 53 0.82 -13.80 10.19
C LEU A 53 -0.35 -13.59 11.13
N LYS A 54 -0.05 -13.45 12.42
CA LYS A 54 -1.06 -13.22 13.46
C LYS A 54 -1.50 -11.77 13.43
N THR A 55 -2.56 -11.48 12.69
CA THR A 55 -3.24 -10.18 12.71
C THR A 55 -4.48 -10.25 13.60
N PRO A 56 -4.84 -9.18 14.32
CA PRO A 56 -6.09 -9.14 15.08
C PRO A 56 -7.28 -9.14 14.11
N MET A 57 -8.10 -10.18 14.14
CA MET A 57 -9.26 -10.33 13.28
C MET A 57 -10.55 -9.87 14.00
N PRO A 58 -11.58 -9.41 13.27
CA PRO A 58 -11.67 -9.33 11.80
C PRO A 58 -10.93 -8.14 11.20
N VAL A 59 -10.36 -8.32 10.01
CA VAL A 59 -9.65 -7.28 9.23
C VAL A 59 -10.12 -7.26 7.77
N ILE A 60 -9.89 -6.16 7.07
CA ILE A 60 -9.98 -6.10 5.60
C ILE A 60 -8.55 -6.26 5.08
N PRO A 61 -8.21 -7.33 4.34
CA PRO A 61 -6.88 -7.51 3.75
C PRO A 61 -6.60 -6.52 2.61
N GLY A 62 -5.39 -6.62 2.02
CA GLY A 62 -4.96 -5.80 0.90
C GLY A 62 -4.25 -4.51 1.36
N HIS A 63 -2.97 -4.40 1.03
CA HIS A 63 -2.08 -3.32 1.47
C HIS A 63 -1.23 -2.70 0.37
N GLU A 64 -1.50 -3.04 -0.89
CA GLU A 64 -0.83 -2.47 -2.06
C GLU A 64 -1.85 -1.74 -2.98
N PRO A 65 -2.59 -0.72 -2.44
CA PRO A 65 -3.68 -0.09 -3.19
C PRO A 65 -3.22 0.99 -4.15
N VAL A 66 -3.92 1.04 -5.27
CA VAL A 66 -3.99 2.20 -6.17
C VAL A 66 -5.45 2.55 -6.38
N GLY A 67 -5.77 3.83 -6.40
CA GLY A 67 -7.15 4.27 -6.59
C GLY A 67 -7.27 5.77 -6.84
N ILE A 68 -8.50 6.23 -6.89
CA ILE A 68 -8.86 7.62 -7.11
C ILE A 68 -9.31 8.22 -5.78
N ILE A 69 -8.80 9.40 -5.46
CA ILE A 69 -9.30 10.19 -4.32
C ILE A 69 -10.76 10.57 -4.60
N GLU A 70 -11.68 9.99 -3.86
CA GLU A 70 -13.12 10.22 -4.02
C GLU A 70 -13.64 11.35 -3.14
N ALA A 71 -13.06 11.49 -1.92
CA ALA A 71 -13.23 12.63 -1.03
C ALA A 71 -11.96 12.87 -0.25
N ILE A 72 -11.69 14.13 0.08
CA ILE A 72 -10.49 14.53 0.83
C ILE A 72 -10.77 15.81 1.62
N GLY A 73 -10.27 15.84 2.85
CA GLY A 73 -10.32 17.05 3.67
C GLY A 73 -9.23 18.06 3.29
N ASP A 74 -9.49 19.34 3.52
CA ASP A 74 -8.61 20.44 3.09
C ASP A 74 -7.18 20.36 3.61
N LYS A 75 -6.98 19.86 4.83
CA LYS A 75 -5.63 19.69 5.40
C LYS A 75 -4.88 18.56 4.71
N ALA A 76 -5.57 17.44 4.45
CA ALA A 76 -5.00 16.30 3.73
C ALA A 76 -4.63 16.68 2.30
N ALA A 77 -5.51 17.37 1.57
CA ALA A 77 -5.26 17.84 0.20
C ALA A 77 -3.99 18.70 0.11
N ARG A 78 -3.85 19.69 1.01
CA ARG A 78 -2.64 20.53 1.07
C ARG A 78 -1.37 19.75 1.42
N ARG A 79 -1.46 18.82 2.39
CA ARG A 79 -0.30 18.02 2.84
C ARG A 79 0.18 17.05 1.78
N TRP A 80 -0.75 16.39 1.09
CA TRP A 80 -0.43 15.37 0.09
C TRP A 80 -0.26 15.93 -1.32
N GLY A 81 -0.67 17.18 -1.58
CA GLY A 81 -0.60 17.80 -2.90
C GLY A 81 -1.50 17.11 -3.93
N VAL A 82 -2.66 16.63 -3.50
CA VAL A 82 -3.64 15.94 -4.33
C VAL A 82 -5.05 16.46 -4.08
N ASP A 83 -5.91 16.28 -5.07
CA ASP A 83 -7.31 16.69 -5.05
C ASP A 83 -8.25 15.52 -5.39
N VAL A 84 -9.55 15.74 -5.20
CA VAL A 84 -10.59 14.81 -5.65
C VAL A 84 -10.40 14.50 -7.14
N GLY A 85 -10.47 13.23 -7.49
CA GLY A 85 -10.25 12.73 -8.84
C GLY A 85 -8.79 12.43 -9.17
N ASP A 86 -7.81 12.76 -8.32
CA ASP A 86 -6.42 12.33 -8.55
C ASP A 86 -6.25 10.84 -8.26
N ARG A 87 -5.45 10.17 -9.12
CA ARG A 87 -5.00 8.80 -8.84
C ARG A 87 -3.80 8.83 -7.91
N VAL A 88 -3.82 7.96 -6.92
CA VAL A 88 -2.71 7.80 -5.97
C VAL A 88 -2.40 6.34 -5.73
N ALA A 89 -1.12 6.04 -5.49
CA ALA A 89 -0.67 4.86 -4.78
C ALA A 89 -0.52 5.18 -3.29
N VAL A 90 -0.81 4.23 -2.41
CA VAL A 90 -0.81 4.46 -0.97
C VAL A 90 0.24 3.57 -0.29
N GLU A 91 1.09 4.19 0.52
CA GLU A 91 2.05 3.46 1.36
C GLU A 91 1.34 2.56 2.37
N THR A 92 1.87 1.36 2.52
CA THR A 92 1.33 0.34 3.42
C THR A 92 1.33 0.76 4.89
N MET A 93 2.31 1.59 5.29
CA MET A 93 2.60 1.89 6.70
C MET A 93 2.07 3.25 7.12
N LEU A 94 1.39 3.26 8.27
CA LEU A 94 0.98 4.45 8.99
C LEU A 94 1.97 4.71 10.12
N SER A 95 2.94 5.57 9.89
CA SER A 95 4.00 5.92 10.86
C SER A 95 3.67 7.21 11.60
N CYS A 96 4.29 7.47 12.74
CA CYS A 96 3.99 8.67 13.54
C CYS A 96 4.55 9.97 12.95
N HIS A 97 5.52 9.89 12.04
CA HIS A 97 6.23 11.00 11.38
C HIS A 97 6.93 12.00 12.32
N SER A 98 7.05 11.70 13.62
CA SER A 98 7.59 12.62 14.63
C SER A 98 8.72 12.03 15.49
N CYS A 99 8.89 10.70 15.53
CA CYS A 99 10.01 10.09 16.26
C CYS A 99 11.33 10.19 15.48
N ASP A 100 12.46 10.02 16.16
CA ASP A 100 13.80 10.11 15.57
C ASP A 100 13.97 9.17 14.36
N THR A 101 13.38 7.99 14.43
CA THR A 101 13.41 7.00 13.32
C THR A 101 12.69 7.54 12.09
N CYS A 102 11.52 8.16 12.27
CA CYS A 102 10.77 8.77 11.18
C CYS A 102 11.50 9.99 10.62
N LEU A 103 11.96 10.90 11.48
CA LEU A 103 12.69 12.11 11.08
C LEU A 103 14.00 11.77 10.39
N GLY A 104 14.63 10.65 10.74
CA GLY A 104 15.81 10.11 10.08
C GLY A 104 15.53 9.37 8.76
N GLY A 105 14.32 9.47 8.19
CA GLY A 105 13.92 8.85 6.91
C GLY A 105 13.68 7.34 6.96
N ARG A 106 13.67 6.75 8.16
CA ARG A 106 13.45 5.31 8.37
C ARG A 106 12.07 5.03 8.98
N TYR A 107 11.03 5.72 8.48
CA TYR A 107 9.66 5.64 8.99
C TYR A 107 9.08 4.22 9.01
N HIS A 108 9.54 3.34 8.12
CA HIS A 108 9.19 1.92 8.10
C HIS A 108 9.64 1.15 9.36
N LEU A 109 10.56 1.70 10.15
CA LEU A 109 11.02 1.18 11.43
C LEU A 109 10.41 1.92 12.64
N CYS A 110 9.41 2.77 12.42
CA CYS A 110 8.69 3.46 13.50
C CYS A 110 8.11 2.44 14.49
N ALA A 111 8.35 2.65 15.78
CA ALA A 111 7.85 1.74 16.83
C ALA A 111 6.31 1.78 16.93
N ASP A 112 5.71 2.94 16.65
CA ASP A 112 4.27 3.17 16.72
C ASP A 112 3.56 2.95 15.37
N ARG A 113 4.26 2.34 14.39
CA ARG A 113 3.66 2.12 13.07
C ARG A 113 2.49 1.16 13.14
N GLN A 114 1.44 1.49 12.43
CA GLN A 114 0.38 0.57 12.03
C GLN A 114 0.55 0.18 10.57
N ILE A 115 -0.12 -0.87 10.14
CA ILE A 115 -0.06 -1.37 8.77
C ILE A 115 -1.49 -1.48 8.27
N TYR A 116 -1.80 -0.84 7.15
CA TYR A 116 -3.06 -1.07 6.45
C TYR A 116 -3.25 -2.57 6.22
N SER A 117 -4.47 -3.04 6.26
CA SER A 117 -4.85 -4.46 6.23
C SER A 117 -4.58 -5.26 7.52
N TYR A 118 -3.85 -4.71 8.51
CA TYR A 118 -3.61 -5.36 9.81
C TYR A 118 -4.34 -4.66 10.95
N ILE A 119 -4.97 -3.54 10.67
CA ILE A 119 -5.78 -2.81 11.64
C ILE A 119 -7.15 -3.48 11.73
N PRO A 120 -7.58 -3.90 12.93
CA PRO A 120 -8.86 -4.59 13.10
C PRO A 120 -10.03 -3.69 12.73
N LEU A 121 -11.08 -4.31 12.20
CA LEU A 121 -12.30 -3.62 11.77
C LEU A 121 -13.00 -2.90 12.93
N SER A 122 -12.77 -3.32 14.19
CA SER A 122 -13.26 -2.65 15.39
C SER A 122 -12.63 -1.29 15.65
N ASN A 123 -11.48 -1.00 15.07
CA ASN A 123 -10.86 0.32 15.17
C ASN A 123 -11.58 1.28 14.22
N MET A 124 -12.22 2.29 14.80
CA MET A 124 -12.88 3.33 13.99
C MET A 124 -11.83 4.20 13.29
N PRO A 125 -12.15 4.74 12.10
CA PRO A 125 -13.46 4.68 11.44
C PRO A 125 -13.71 3.43 10.57
N GLY A 126 -12.80 2.46 10.52
CA GLY A 126 -12.91 1.26 9.69
C GLY A 126 -12.37 1.46 8.27
N LEU A 127 -12.60 0.49 7.38
CA LEU A 127 -12.12 0.45 5.99
C LEU A 127 -10.58 0.52 5.86
N TRP A 128 -9.86 -0.22 6.71
CA TRP A 128 -8.41 -0.21 6.85
C TRP A 128 -7.65 -1.10 5.86
N GLY A 129 -8.30 -1.60 4.82
CA GLY A 129 -7.68 -2.46 3.81
C GLY A 129 -8.31 -2.30 2.45
N ALA A 130 -7.58 -2.70 1.42
CA ALA A 130 -7.92 -2.40 0.04
C ALA A 130 -8.66 -3.52 -0.70
N TYR A 131 -8.93 -4.66 -0.05
CA TYR A 131 -9.88 -5.64 -0.63
C TYR A 131 -11.32 -5.18 -0.39
N ALA A 132 -11.57 -3.93 -0.76
CA ALA A 132 -12.83 -3.22 -0.69
C ALA A 132 -12.97 -2.28 -1.90
N GLN A 133 -14.18 -1.81 -2.17
CA GLN A 133 -14.39 -0.80 -3.22
C GLN A 133 -13.86 0.57 -2.79
N TYR A 134 -13.91 0.86 -1.48
CA TYR A 134 -13.41 2.10 -0.88
C TYR A 134 -12.55 1.80 0.34
N MET A 135 -11.54 2.64 0.55
CA MET A 135 -10.60 2.55 1.67
C MET A 135 -10.48 3.91 2.35
N TYR A 136 -10.40 3.92 3.67
CA TYR A 136 -10.13 5.12 4.45
C TYR A 136 -8.63 5.43 4.48
N LEU A 137 -8.28 6.68 4.23
CA LEU A 137 -6.91 7.19 4.34
C LEU A 137 -6.77 8.06 5.59
N ALA A 138 -6.00 7.57 6.55
CA ALA A 138 -5.75 8.22 7.82
C ALA A 138 -4.85 9.47 7.68
N PRO A 139 -4.84 10.37 8.66
CA PRO A 139 -4.03 11.60 8.62
C PRO A 139 -2.54 11.39 8.36
N ASN A 140 -1.97 10.30 8.86
CA ASN A 140 -0.55 9.97 8.73
C ASN A 140 -0.23 9.07 7.51
N THR A 141 -1.16 8.94 6.57
CA THR A 141 -0.93 8.24 5.29
C THR A 141 0.07 8.99 4.44
N ILE A 142 0.91 8.23 3.73
CA ILE A 142 1.73 8.72 2.63
C ILE A 142 1.08 8.27 1.33
N VAL A 143 0.84 9.22 0.42
CA VAL A 143 0.31 8.95 -0.90
C VAL A 143 1.28 9.43 -1.97
N HIS A 144 1.31 8.74 -3.11
CA HIS A 144 2.08 9.12 -4.28
C HIS A 144 1.12 9.37 -5.43
N LYS A 145 1.09 10.61 -5.93
CA LYS A 145 0.29 10.96 -7.11
C LYS A 145 0.79 10.20 -8.32
N MET A 146 -0.12 9.54 -9.02
CA MET A 146 0.17 8.71 -10.19
C MET A 146 -0.39 9.36 -11.46
N ASP A 147 0.28 9.11 -12.58
CA ASP A 147 -0.23 9.51 -13.88
C ASP A 147 -1.53 8.75 -14.20
N LYS A 148 -2.59 9.48 -14.52
CA LYS A 148 -3.91 8.90 -14.84
C LYS A 148 -3.94 8.16 -16.17
N THR A 149 -2.96 8.38 -17.04
CA THR A 149 -2.83 7.66 -18.31
C THR A 149 -2.24 6.26 -18.14
N LEU A 150 -1.55 6.02 -17.00
CA LEU A 150 -1.01 4.70 -16.68
C LEU A 150 -2.17 3.75 -16.31
N PRO A 151 -2.31 2.57 -16.94
CA PRO A 151 -3.31 1.59 -16.53
C PRO A 151 -3.17 1.20 -15.05
N PRO A 152 -4.27 1.03 -14.29
CA PRO A 152 -4.22 0.68 -12.87
C PRO A 152 -3.40 -0.59 -12.58
N GLU A 153 -3.43 -1.56 -13.51
CA GLU A 153 -2.70 -2.83 -13.43
C GLU A 153 -1.18 -2.63 -13.50
N LEU A 154 -0.72 -1.53 -14.11
CA LEU A 154 0.69 -1.13 -14.11
C LEU A 154 0.99 -0.21 -12.93
N ALA A 155 0.07 0.69 -12.60
CA ALA A 155 0.24 1.59 -11.46
C ALA A 155 0.42 0.82 -10.14
N VAL A 156 -0.27 -0.30 -9.95
CA VAL A 156 -0.19 -1.13 -8.74
C VAL A 156 1.18 -1.81 -8.56
N MET A 157 2.03 -1.81 -9.61
CA MET A 157 3.41 -2.31 -9.50
C MET A 157 4.34 -1.40 -8.69
N PHE A 158 3.87 -0.26 -8.21
CA PHE A 158 4.68 0.68 -7.42
C PHE A 158 5.37 0.02 -6.22
N ASN A 159 4.66 -0.83 -5.48
CA ASN A 159 5.18 -1.50 -4.29
C ASN A 159 6.25 -2.56 -4.65
N PRO A 160 5.99 -3.58 -5.50
CA PRO A 160 7.02 -4.54 -5.88
C PRO A 160 8.22 -3.89 -6.59
N LEU A 161 8.03 -2.83 -7.38
CA LEU A 161 9.13 -2.10 -8.00
C LEU A 161 9.99 -1.37 -6.97
N GLY A 162 9.38 -0.70 -5.99
CA GLY A 162 10.10 -0.08 -4.87
C GLY A 162 10.94 -1.10 -4.08
N ALA A 163 10.36 -2.27 -3.79
CA ALA A 163 11.10 -3.37 -3.17
C ALA A 163 12.24 -3.89 -4.06
N GLY A 164 12.00 -4.02 -5.37
CA GLY A 164 13.01 -4.42 -6.35
C GLY A 164 14.21 -3.46 -6.39
N PHE A 165 13.95 -2.15 -6.38
CA PHE A 165 15.00 -1.13 -6.28
C PHE A 165 15.79 -1.25 -4.98
N ARG A 166 15.11 -1.40 -3.84
CA ARG A 166 15.77 -1.55 -2.55
C ARG A 166 16.71 -2.74 -2.53
N TRP A 167 16.27 -3.90 -3.04
CA TRP A 167 17.03 -5.15 -2.95
C TRP A 167 18.08 -5.32 -4.04
N ALA A 168 17.82 -4.88 -5.25
CA ALA A 168 18.74 -5.07 -6.38
C ALA A 168 19.67 -3.90 -6.64
N VAL A 169 19.39 -2.72 -6.07
CA VAL A 169 20.17 -1.51 -6.33
C VAL A 169 20.73 -0.91 -5.06
N GLU A 170 19.87 -0.52 -4.11
CA GLU A 170 20.32 0.25 -2.94
C GLU A 170 21.15 -0.59 -1.94
N ILE A 171 20.64 -1.78 -1.55
CA ILE A 171 21.33 -2.63 -0.57
C ILE A 171 22.68 -3.11 -1.12
N PRO A 172 22.75 -3.70 -2.34
CA PRO A 172 24.04 -4.12 -2.90
C PRO A 172 24.89 -2.97 -3.45
N GLN A 173 24.36 -1.75 -3.52
CA GLN A 173 25.03 -0.58 -4.10
C GLN A 173 25.43 -0.82 -5.56
N THR A 174 24.53 -1.38 -6.34
CA THR A 174 24.75 -1.76 -7.74
C THR A 174 25.24 -0.59 -8.58
N GLN A 175 26.33 -0.81 -9.32
CA GLN A 175 26.95 0.15 -10.22
C GLN A 175 26.69 -0.21 -11.69
N VAL A 176 26.88 0.79 -12.58
CA VAL A 176 26.83 0.56 -14.03
C VAL A 176 27.89 -0.48 -14.44
N GLY A 177 27.47 -1.48 -15.20
CA GLY A 177 28.34 -2.57 -15.68
C GLY A 177 28.43 -3.78 -14.74
N ASP A 178 27.92 -3.73 -13.52
CA ASP A 178 27.94 -4.85 -12.57
C ASP A 178 27.24 -6.09 -13.09
N THR A 179 27.68 -7.25 -12.58
CA THR A 179 26.97 -8.52 -12.76
C THR A 179 26.13 -8.82 -11.53
N ILE A 180 24.82 -8.99 -11.73
CA ILE A 180 23.85 -9.24 -10.66
C ILE A 180 23.25 -10.64 -10.83
N VAL A 181 23.17 -11.40 -9.73
CA VAL A 181 22.48 -12.68 -9.66
C VAL A 181 21.20 -12.50 -8.88
N ILE A 182 20.05 -12.88 -9.48
CA ILE A 182 18.72 -12.79 -8.87
C ILE A 182 18.13 -14.19 -8.76
N LEU A 183 17.94 -14.66 -7.52
CA LEU A 183 17.39 -15.97 -7.25
C LEU A 183 15.88 -15.91 -7.10
N GLY A 184 15.17 -16.54 -8.04
CA GLY A 184 13.72 -16.72 -8.06
C GLY A 184 12.99 -15.79 -9.06
N PRO A 185 12.13 -16.37 -9.92
CA PRO A 185 11.42 -15.65 -10.98
C PRO A 185 10.04 -15.13 -10.54
N GLY A 186 9.80 -15.01 -9.24
CA GLY A 186 8.55 -14.46 -8.72
C GLY A 186 8.44 -12.94 -8.94
N GLN A 187 7.29 -12.36 -8.57
CA GLN A 187 6.99 -10.93 -8.70
C GLN A 187 8.16 -10.03 -8.25
N ARG A 188 8.74 -10.32 -7.08
CA ARG A 188 9.85 -9.55 -6.51
C ARG A 188 11.16 -9.74 -7.28
N GLY A 189 11.44 -10.97 -7.74
CA GLY A 189 12.60 -11.24 -8.59
C GLY A 189 12.50 -10.50 -9.92
N LEU A 190 11.35 -10.52 -10.58
CA LEU A 190 11.11 -9.79 -11.84
C LEU A 190 11.22 -8.27 -11.62
N ALA A 191 10.68 -7.74 -10.53
CA ALA A 191 10.85 -6.33 -10.16
C ALA A 191 12.32 -5.96 -9.93
N SER A 192 13.09 -6.86 -9.31
CA SER A 192 14.54 -6.71 -9.12
C SER A 192 15.31 -6.72 -10.45
N VAL A 193 14.90 -7.53 -11.42
CA VAL A 193 15.47 -7.51 -12.80
C VAL A 193 15.25 -6.15 -13.45
N ILE A 194 14.02 -5.60 -13.36
CA ILE A 194 13.70 -4.28 -13.89
C ILE A 194 14.57 -3.21 -13.22
N ALA A 195 14.66 -3.24 -11.89
CA ALA A 195 15.45 -2.29 -11.11
C ALA A 195 16.95 -2.36 -11.45
N ALA A 196 17.55 -3.55 -11.48
CA ALA A 196 18.95 -3.77 -11.84
C ALA A 196 19.23 -3.29 -13.27
N ARG A 197 18.34 -3.56 -14.22
CA ARG A 197 18.46 -3.08 -15.60
C ARG A 197 18.44 -1.57 -15.65
N GLN A 198 17.51 -0.92 -14.93
CA GLN A 198 17.41 0.54 -14.86
C GLN A 198 18.63 1.19 -14.22
N ALA A 199 19.27 0.53 -13.25
CA ALA A 199 20.49 0.98 -12.61
C ALA A 199 21.76 0.81 -13.49
N GLY A 200 21.63 0.17 -14.66
CA GLY A 200 22.75 0.01 -15.60
C GLY A 200 23.57 -1.26 -15.37
N ALA A 201 23.04 -2.28 -14.69
CA ALA A 201 23.72 -3.57 -14.57
C ALA A 201 24.09 -4.11 -15.95
N GLY A 202 25.36 -4.51 -16.13
CA GLY A 202 25.89 -5.03 -17.38
C GLY A 202 25.43 -6.45 -17.68
N LYS A 203 25.25 -7.28 -16.66
CA LYS A 203 24.76 -8.65 -16.75
C LYS A 203 23.82 -8.98 -15.61
N ILE A 204 22.68 -9.62 -15.92
CA ILE A 204 21.71 -10.11 -14.93
C ILE A 204 21.54 -11.61 -15.20
N ILE A 205 21.71 -12.41 -14.14
CA ILE A 205 21.66 -13.87 -14.16
C ILE A 205 20.54 -14.36 -13.23
#